data_d6ac2c8ab5ec1618ccfccd0fff877080
#
_entry.id   d6ac2c8ab5ec1618ccfccd0fff877080
#
_cell.length_a   1.000
_cell.length_b   1.000
_cell.length_c   1.000
_cell.angle_alpha   90.00
_cell.angle_beta   90.00
_cell.angle_gamma   90.00
#
_symmetry.space_group_name_H-M   'P 1'
#
loop_
_entity.id
_entity.type
_entity.pdbx_description
1 polymer ?
#
loop_
_entity_poly.entity_id
_entity_poly.type
_entity_poly.pdbx_seq_one_letter_code
_entity_poly.pdbx_strand_id
1 'polypeptide(L)'
;MNSVQYIFFICLLSLDFLLATNLNWSAETRLKVENYHNDTTYTSATASYFRGRINFDLTSNIYKVFFQLQDSRLLGGQNNSAGQTGLDETLVTFHQFYGQVNGPFSGIDKIRFGRFELPLGNQRLFARSNWGNHGRSFEGITSLRTTRRWSLLFFHLINTELYPMNDQFDYIVDGFYGTSKIKSLNLGRSKQTIDSDKIELDSKELLLDYYFFNENIVVNPGSNTKQRQTFGVRIIKQLSRFNLESEVAYQTGKYYSDDIQAYLLSLNLEVPINFIPLTKSVSFTQEYMSGDKHQLGDGGGVLSGFAKPFGSGHKFHGYYDNPLHKNFVNNSHAGLNEWYIKTKHEIFPKIDLIIKYHSFKDAINVNTYGQELDFVLTKNLPFGGKIIQGYSVYFSDSGKRLESGYFMLLFNI
;
A
#
# COMPACT_ATOMS: atom_id res chain seq x y z
N MET A 1 14.55 -27.37 20.15
CA MET A 1 15.66 -27.76 19.27
C MET A 1 16.90 -27.99 20.13
N ASN A 2 17.53 -29.13 20.00
CA ASN A 2 18.75 -29.47 20.79
C ASN A 2 19.94 -28.68 20.24
N SER A 3 20.92 -28.37 21.10
CA SER A 3 22.15 -27.65 20.76
C SER A 3 22.87 -28.16 19.51
N VAL A 4 22.76 -29.44 19.20
CA VAL A 4 23.29 -30.08 17.99
C VAL A 4 22.57 -29.62 16.71
N GLN A 5 21.29 -29.34 16.79
CA GLN A 5 20.51 -28.80 15.64
C GLN A 5 20.86 -27.34 15.36
N TYR A 6 21.17 -26.56 16.39
CA TYR A 6 21.67 -25.19 16.22
C TYR A 6 23.06 -25.16 15.59
N ILE A 7 23.95 -26.04 16.03
CA ILE A 7 25.31 -26.15 15.47
C ILE A 7 25.24 -26.60 14.01
N PHE A 8 24.38 -27.59 13.69
CA PHE A 8 24.19 -28.07 12.32
C PHE A 8 23.61 -26.97 11.41
N PHE A 9 22.64 -26.18 11.91
CA PHE A 9 22.05 -25.06 11.20
C PHE A 9 23.06 -23.91 10.98
N ILE A 10 23.90 -23.61 11.99
CA ILE A 10 24.96 -22.61 11.89
C ILE A 10 26.06 -23.09 10.93
N CYS A 11 26.44 -24.38 10.96
CA CYS A 11 27.39 -24.95 9.99
C CYS A 11 26.86 -24.99 8.57
N LEU A 12 25.57 -25.31 8.37
CA LEU A 12 24.93 -25.21 7.05
C LEU A 12 24.92 -23.76 6.54
N LEU A 13 24.54 -22.79 7.36
CA LEU A 13 24.60 -21.38 7.02
C LEU A 13 26.02 -20.89 6.75
N SER A 14 27.03 -21.40 7.47
CA SER A 14 28.44 -21.02 7.25
C SER A 14 29.03 -21.62 5.98
N LEU A 15 28.62 -22.83 5.58
CA LEU A 15 29.05 -23.42 4.31
C LEU A 15 28.42 -22.71 3.11
N ASP A 16 27.16 -22.31 3.21
CA ASP A 16 26.45 -21.57 2.16
C ASP A 16 26.89 -20.11 2.06
N PHE A 17 27.38 -19.52 3.13
CA PHE A 17 27.98 -18.19 3.13
C PHE A 17 29.25 -18.12 2.25
N LEU A 18 29.98 -19.22 2.13
CA LEU A 18 31.15 -19.35 1.22
C LEU A 18 30.75 -19.48 -0.25
N LEU A 19 29.49 -19.85 -0.54
CA LEU A 19 28.95 -19.97 -1.89
C LEU A 19 28.14 -18.74 -2.34
N ALA A 20 27.98 -17.72 -1.47
CA ALA A 20 27.34 -16.48 -1.81
C ALA A 20 28.20 -15.70 -2.79
N THR A 21 27.67 -15.48 -3.98
CA THR A 21 28.40 -14.82 -5.05
C THR A 21 28.36 -13.30 -4.93
N ASN A 22 27.33 -12.72 -4.29
CA ASN A 22 27.17 -11.27 -4.15
C ASN A 22 26.54 -10.87 -2.82
N LEU A 23 27.22 -9.96 -2.11
CA LEU A 23 26.67 -9.22 -0.99
C LEU A 23 26.49 -7.76 -1.40
N ASN A 24 25.25 -7.29 -1.41
CA ASN A 24 24.92 -5.89 -1.65
C ASN A 24 24.34 -5.28 -0.38
N TRP A 25 24.62 -4.02 -0.16
CA TRP A 25 23.97 -3.26 0.89
C TRP A 25 23.47 -1.92 0.36
N SER A 26 22.48 -1.37 1.01
CA SER A 26 21.96 -0.04 0.73
C SER A 26 21.37 0.54 2.00
N ALA A 27 21.25 1.86 2.05
CA ALA A 27 20.64 2.54 3.17
C ALA A 27 19.63 3.58 2.70
N GLU A 28 18.57 3.75 3.49
CA GLU A 28 17.59 4.82 3.33
C GLU A 28 17.53 5.61 4.65
N THR A 29 17.57 6.92 4.56
CA THR A 29 17.24 7.80 5.69
C THR A 29 16.12 8.74 5.31
N ARG A 30 15.17 8.93 6.21
CA ARG A 30 14.02 9.81 6.02
C ARG A 30 13.82 10.68 7.26
N LEU A 31 13.82 11.98 7.08
CA LEU A 31 13.29 12.95 8.03
C LEU A 31 11.95 13.44 7.49
N LYS A 32 10.89 13.35 8.28
CA LYS A 32 9.55 13.85 7.93
C LYS A 32 9.04 14.74 9.05
N VAL A 33 8.67 15.96 8.73
CA VAL A 33 8.01 16.89 9.65
C VAL A 33 6.59 17.09 9.14
N GLU A 34 5.60 16.88 9.99
CA GLU A 34 4.18 17.02 9.67
C GLU A 34 3.54 18.01 10.65
N ASN A 35 2.71 18.87 10.10
CA ASN A 35 1.88 19.79 10.86
C ASN A 35 0.40 19.44 10.60
N TYR A 36 -0.34 19.18 11.67
CA TYR A 36 -1.77 18.93 11.65
C TYR A 36 -2.49 20.02 12.40
N HIS A 37 -3.56 20.51 11.82
CA HIS A 37 -4.51 21.35 12.51
C HIS A 37 -5.77 20.54 12.83
N ASN A 38 -6.04 20.33 14.13
CA ASN A 38 -7.26 19.64 14.57
C ASN A 38 -8.31 20.69 14.96
N ASP A 39 -9.35 20.81 14.15
CA ASP A 39 -10.40 21.81 14.32
C ASP A 39 -11.37 21.49 15.47
N THR A 40 -11.49 20.23 15.89
CA THR A 40 -12.35 19.87 17.04
C THR A 40 -11.76 20.29 18.37
N THR A 41 -10.43 20.37 18.46
CA THR A 41 -9.70 20.75 19.68
C THR A 41 -8.99 22.10 19.58
N TYR A 42 -9.08 22.78 18.43
CA TYR A 42 -8.35 24.02 18.11
C TYR A 42 -6.84 23.93 18.38
N THR A 43 -6.28 22.75 18.26
CA THR A 43 -4.86 22.52 18.50
C THR A 43 -4.14 22.26 17.18
N SER A 44 -3.03 22.96 16.98
CA SER A 44 -2.06 22.60 15.96
C SER A 44 -0.98 21.75 16.62
N ALA A 45 -0.65 20.64 15.99
CA ALA A 45 0.44 19.79 16.46
C ALA A 45 1.46 19.60 15.34
N THR A 46 2.74 19.72 15.68
CA THR A 46 3.84 19.44 14.76
C THR A 46 4.56 18.19 15.27
N ALA A 47 4.71 17.20 14.41
CA ALA A 47 5.43 15.98 14.70
C ALA A 47 6.62 15.83 13.75
N SER A 48 7.76 15.43 14.27
CA SER A 48 8.98 15.20 13.50
C SER A 48 9.36 13.73 13.62
N TYR A 49 9.48 13.05 12.49
CA TYR A 49 9.77 11.63 12.42
C TYR A 49 11.10 11.38 11.75
N PHE A 50 11.88 10.51 12.30
CA PHE A 50 13.07 9.94 11.67
C PHE A 50 12.84 8.47 11.35
N ARG A 51 13.31 8.03 10.19
CA ARG A 51 13.43 6.63 9.85
C ARG A 51 14.75 6.36 9.16
N GLY A 52 15.53 5.43 9.73
CA GLY A 52 16.71 4.86 9.12
C GLY A 52 16.44 3.41 8.72
N ARG A 53 16.85 2.99 7.54
CA ARG A 53 16.81 1.60 7.08
C ARG A 53 18.16 1.20 6.51
N ILE A 54 18.65 0.04 6.88
CA ILE A 54 19.85 -0.56 6.29
C ILE A 54 19.45 -1.92 5.75
N ASN A 55 19.71 -2.14 4.47
CA ASN A 55 19.40 -3.36 3.75
C ASN A 55 20.68 -4.15 3.50
N PHE A 56 20.58 -5.46 3.69
CA PHE A 56 21.61 -6.41 3.26
C PHE A 56 20.97 -7.48 2.41
N ASP A 57 21.58 -7.71 1.25
CA ASP A 57 21.10 -8.62 0.22
C ASP A 57 22.20 -9.61 -0.12
N LEU A 58 22.09 -10.82 0.43
CA LEU A 58 22.99 -11.93 0.16
C LEU A 58 22.35 -12.82 -0.91
N THR A 59 22.88 -12.81 -2.11
CA THR A 59 22.28 -13.49 -3.25
C THR A 59 23.25 -14.46 -3.92
N SER A 60 22.76 -15.67 -4.20
CA SER A 60 23.34 -16.65 -5.09
C SER A 60 22.36 -17.00 -6.21
N ASN A 61 22.78 -17.89 -7.13
CA ASN A 61 21.88 -18.39 -8.18
C ASN A 61 20.68 -19.18 -7.62
N ILE A 62 20.88 -19.86 -6.48
CA ILE A 62 19.93 -20.80 -5.90
C ILE A 62 19.08 -20.14 -4.81
N TYR A 63 19.67 -19.25 -4.01
CA TYR A 63 19.01 -18.65 -2.85
C TYR A 63 19.30 -17.16 -2.71
N LYS A 64 18.47 -16.50 -1.92
CA LYS A 64 18.63 -15.14 -1.44
C LYS A 64 18.30 -15.08 0.04
N VAL A 65 19.12 -14.39 0.81
CA VAL A 65 18.76 -13.95 2.17
C VAL A 65 18.76 -12.45 2.18
N PHE A 66 17.67 -11.88 2.63
CA PHE A 66 17.51 -10.44 2.73
C PHE A 66 17.11 -10.05 4.14
N PHE A 67 17.76 -9.04 4.68
CA PHE A 67 17.32 -8.41 5.91
C PHE A 67 17.41 -6.89 5.82
N GLN A 68 16.43 -6.24 6.44
CA GLN A 68 16.32 -4.80 6.56
C GLN A 68 16.16 -4.46 8.03
N LEU A 69 17.18 -3.82 8.58
CA LEU A 69 17.11 -3.19 9.89
C LEU A 69 16.43 -1.84 9.76
N GLN A 70 15.51 -1.52 10.66
CA GLN A 70 14.78 -0.26 10.68
C GLN A 70 14.86 0.35 12.07
N ASP A 71 15.18 1.65 12.11
CA ASP A 71 15.03 2.53 13.26
C ASP A 71 13.96 3.58 12.89
N SER A 72 12.87 3.64 13.65
CA SER A 72 11.77 4.57 13.43
C SER A 72 11.48 5.33 14.72
N ARG A 73 11.63 6.66 14.68
CA ARG A 73 11.52 7.50 15.89
C ARG A 73 10.62 8.71 15.66
N LEU A 74 9.90 9.08 16.71
CA LEU A 74 9.35 10.42 16.88
C LEU A 74 10.44 11.28 17.55
N LEU A 75 10.86 12.35 16.89
CA LEU A 75 11.89 13.25 17.43
C LEU A 75 11.25 14.24 18.42
N GLY A 76 11.86 14.38 19.59
CA GLY A 76 11.53 15.45 20.53
C GLY A 76 10.49 15.12 21.58
N GLY A 77 10.07 13.87 21.80
CA GLY A 77 9.23 13.65 22.94
C GLY A 77 8.48 12.35 23.12
N GLN A 78 8.44 11.95 24.37
CA GLN A 78 7.64 10.85 24.90
C GLN A 78 6.15 11.22 25.08
N ASN A 79 5.80 12.48 25.03
CA ASN A 79 4.44 12.99 25.27
C ASN A 79 4.07 14.00 24.20
N ASN A 80 3.59 13.54 23.05
CA ASN A 80 3.00 14.45 22.09
C ASN A 80 1.50 14.55 22.33
N SER A 81 1.04 15.78 22.41
CA SER A 81 -0.38 16.15 22.51
C SER A 81 -1.20 15.73 21.27
N ALA A 82 -0.58 15.18 20.26
CA ALA A 82 -1.23 14.79 19.00
C ALA A 82 -1.90 13.40 19.06
N GLY A 83 -2.00 12.78 20.23
CA GLY A 83 -2.70 11.51 20.41
C GLY A 83 -2.03 10.31 19.72
N GLN A 84 -0.81 10.48 19.23
CA GLN A 84 0.00 9.36 18.78
C GLN A 84 0.60 8.69 20.02
N THR A 85 0.09 7.52 20.32
CA THR A 85 0.66 6.67 21.37
C THR A 85 2.11 6.38 21.04
N GLY A 86 2.99 6.32 22.05
CA GLY A 86 4.45 6.13 21.96
C GLY A 86 4.94 4.85 21.27
N LEU A 87 4.20 4.34 20.32
CA LEU A 87 4.54 3.21 19.45
C LEU A 87 5.70 3.52 18.48
N ASP A 88 6.09 4.80 18.36
CA ASP A 88 7.17 5.24 17.49
C ASP A 88 8.56 5.22 18.15
N GLU A 89 8.67 4.83 19.41
CA GLU A 89 9.93 4.64 20.11
C GLU A 89 10.41 3.18 20.05
N THR A 90 10.34 2.59 18.88
CA THR A 90 10.82 1.23 18.74
C THR A 90 12.33 1.22 18.59
N LEU A 91 12.95 0.36 19.38
CA LEU A 91 14.32 -0.09 19.18
C LEU A 91 14.53 -0.53 17.73
N VAL A 92 15.77 -0.55 17.27
CA VAL A 92 16.09 -1.11 15.94
C VAL A 92 15.46 -2.50 15.79
N THR A 93 14.64 -2.65 14.77
CA THR A 93 13.89 -3.88 14.50
C THR A 93 14.16 -4.40 13.10
N PHE A 94 13.89 -5.68 12.87
CA PHE A 94 13.84 -6.22 11.51
C PHE A 94 12.49 -5.86 10.89
N HIS A 95 12.50 -4.87 10.00
CA HIS A 95 11.32 -4.57 9.17
C HIS A 95 11.07 -5.67 8.14
N GLN A 96 12.15 -6.22 7.57
CA GLN A 96 12.11 -7.40 6.72
C GLN A 96 13.24 -8.34 7.10
N PHE A 97 12.96 -9.63 7.13
CA PHE A 97 13.93 -10.70 7.25
C PHE A 97 13.36 -11.97 6.62
N TYR A 98 13.86 -12.32 5.44
CA TYR A 98 13.36 -13.48 4.71
C TYR A 98 14.44 -14.24 3.97
N GLY A 99 14.19 -15.54 3.83
CA GLY A 99 14.87 -16.41 2.90
C GLY A 99 14.07 -16.58 1.61
N GLN A 100 14.77 -16.78 0.49
CA GLN A 100 14.17 -17.10 -0.78
C GLN A 100 14.98 -18.20 -1.46
N VAL A 101 14.29 -19.17 -2.06
CA VAL A 101 14.89 -20.23 -2.90
C VAL A 101 14.42 -20.01 -4.32
N ASN A 102 15.35 -20.03 -5.28
CA ASN A 102 15.09 -19.86 -6.69
C ASN A 102 15.03 -21.24 -7.37
N GLY A 103 13.98 -21.49 -8.17
CA GLY A 103 13.79 -22.72 -8.92
C GLY A 103 13.71 -24.00 -8.08
N PRO A 104 13.05 -24.01 -6.90
CA PRO A 104 13.09 -25.16 -5.99
C PRO A 104 12.46 -26.41 -6.60
N PHE A 105 11.48 -26.22 -7.49
CA PHE A 105 10.73 -27.31 -8.15
C PHE A 105 10.37 -26.90 -9.58
N SER A 106 10.12 -27.91 -10.42
CA SER A 106 9.56 -27.66 -11.74
C SER A 106 8.20 -26.94 -11.61
N GLY A 107 8.07 -25.81 -12.28
CA GLY A 107 6.84 -25.02 -12.23
C GLY A 107 6.79 -23.93 -11.14
N ILE A 108 7.79 -23.84 -10.28
CA ILE A 108 7.91 -22.78 -9.26
C ILE A 108 9.26 -22.06 -9.46
N ASP A 109 9.22 -20.76 -9.70
CA ASP A 109 10.44 -19.99 -9.92
C ASP A 109 11.05 -19.51 -8.61
N LYS A 110 10.22 -19.18 -7.61
CA LYS A 110 10.68 -18.67 -6.31
C LYS A 110 9.76 -19.09 -5.21
N ILE A 111 10.33 -19.48 -4.07
CA ILE A 111 9.64 -19.57 -2.77
C ILE A 111 10.33 -18.59 -1.83
N ARG A 112 9.55 -17.72 -1.17
CA ARG A 112 10.03 -16.79 -0.13
C ARG A 112 9.32 -17.11 1.17
N PHE A 113 10.04 -17.05 2.29
CA PHE A 113 9.49 -17.29 3.63
C PHE A 113 10.18 -16.38 4.66
N GLY A 114 9.43 -15.98 5.66
CA GLY A 114 9.87 -15.06 6.72
C GLY A 114 9.04 -13.78 6.73
N ARG A 115 9.66 -12.65 7.09
CA ARG A 115 9.03 -11.32 7.20
C ARG A 115 9.39 -10.44 6.00
N PHE A 116 8.40 -9.98 5.25
CA PHE A 116 8.60 -9.22 4.01
C PHE A 116 7.46 -8.25 3.73
N GLU A 117 7.75 -7.19 2.97
CA GLU A 117 6.73 -6.34 2.36
C GLU A 117 6.08 -7.09 1.19
N LEU A 118 4.76 -6.96 1.04
CA LEU A 118 4.01 -7.53 -0.07
C LEU A 118 3.09 -6.48 -0.72
N PRO A 119 3.64 -5.57 -1.54
CA PRO A 119 2.81 -4.68 -2.34
C PRO A 119 2.24 -5.45 -3.54
N LEU A 120 0.92 -5.36 -3.76
CA LEU A 120 0.25 -5.99 -4.90
C LEU A 120 -0.43 -4.93 -5.76
N GLY A 121 -0.28 -5.06 -7.07
CA GLY A 121 -0.86 -4.18 -8.05
C GLY A 121 -0.49 -2.71 -7.83
N ASN A 122 -1.49 -1.82 -7.87
CA ASN A 122 -1.31 -0.39 -7.59
C ASN A 122 -1.28 -0.06 -6.08
N GLN A 123 -1.29 -1.08 -5.22
CA GLN A 123 -1.34 -0.96 -3.76
C GLN A 123 -2.69 -0.44 -3.21
N ARG A 124 -3.75 -0.58 -3.97
CA ARG A 124 -5.10 -0.21 -3.52
C ARG A 124 -5.59 -1.12 -2.39
N LEU A 125 -5.33 -2.43 -2.50
CA LEU A 125 -5.76 -3.43 -1.52
C LEU A 125 -4.62 -3.97 -0.66
N PHE A 126 -3.40 -4.08 -1.20
CA PHE A 126 -2.20 -4.49 -0.48
C PHE A 126 -1.07 -3.49 -0.69
N ALA A 127 -0.70 -2.75 0.34
CA ALA A 127 0.27 -1.67 0.29
C ALA A 127 1.40 -1.83 1.31
N ARG A 128 2.57 -1.30 0.97
CA ARG A 128 3.72 -1.17 1.89
C ARG A 128 3.45 -0.20 3.05
N SER A 129 2.47 0.70 2.91
CA SER A 129 2.16 1.77 3.86
C SER A 129 3.38 2.63 4.26
N ASN A 130 4.29 2.85 3.33
CA ASN A 130 5.56 3.54 3.58
C ASN A 130 5.42 5.05 3.86
N TRP A 131 4.24 5.61 3.69
CA TRP A 131 3.91 6.95 4.18
C TRP A 131 4.05 7.04 5.70
N GLY A 132 3.51 6.07 6.41
CA GLY A 132 3.73 5.90 7.86
C GLY A 132 5.21 5.74 8.20
N ASN A 133 5.56 5.96 9.46
CA ASN A 133 6.95 5.90 9.88
C ASN A 133 7.49 4.46 9.91
N HIS A 134 6.65 3.48 10.21
CA HIS A 134 7.04 2.06 10.29
C HIS A 134 6.97 1.32 8.95
N GLY A 135 5.96 1.60 8.12
CA GLY A 135 5.62 0.78 6.97
C GLY A 135 4.85 -0.50 7.38
N ARG A 136 4.61 -1.39 6.42
CA ARG A 136 3.90 -2.65 6.63
C ARG A 136 4.70 -3.81 6.07
N SER A 137 4.91 -4.84 6.89
CA SER A 137 5.45 -6.13 6.50
C SER A 137 4.55 -7.24 7.03
N PHE A 138 4.62 -8.40 6.41
CA PHE A 138 3.88 -9.60 6.76
C PHE A 138 4.85 -10.73 7.05
N GLU A 139 4.49 -11.64 7.95
CA GLU A 139 5.15 -12.90 8.13
C GLU A 139 4.43 -13.98 7.33
N GLY A 140 5.17 -14.89 6.71
CA GLY A 140 4.53 -15.93 5.93
C GLY A 140 5.40 -16.54 4.85
N ILE A 141 4.70 -17.13 3.87
CA ILE A 141 5.34 -17.78 2.72
C ILE A 141 4.68 -17.32 1.43
N THR A 142 5.49 -17.17 0.39
CA THR A 142 5.00 -16.92 -0.98
C THR A 142 5.63 -17.88 -1.96
N SER A 143 4.86 -18.26 -2.99
CA SER A 143 5.31 -19.05 -4.13
C SER A 143 4.99 -18.32 -5.42
N LEU A 144 6.00 -18.10 -6.26
CA LEU A 144 5.89 -17.36 -7.51
C LEU A 144 6.24 -18.22 -8.71
N ARG A 145 5.36 -18.18 -9.69
CA ARG A 145 5.64 -18.64 -11.05
C ARG A 145 5.55 -17.47 -12.01
N THR A 146 6.57 -17.33 -12.88
CA THR A 146 6.61 -16.26 -13.88
C THR A 146 6.93 -16.87 -15.25
N THR A 147 6.20 -16.44 -16.25
CA THR A 147 6.46 -16.74 -17.65
C THR A 147 6.62 -15.42 -18.42
N ARG A 148 6.91 -15.50 -19.70
CA ARG A 148 6.98 -14.29 -20.55
C ARG A 148 5.66 -13.50 -20.60
N ARG A 149 4.51 -14.17 -20.42
CA ARG A 149 3.18 -13.58 -20.62
C ARG A 149 2.35 -13.44 -19.35
N TRP A 150 2.67 -14.18 -18.32
CA TRP A 150 1.92 -14.14 -17.07
C TRP A 150 2.82 -14.45 -15.87
N SER A 151 2.42 -13.95 -14.72
CA SER A 151 2.97 -14.33 -13.42
C SER A 151 1.83 -14.68 -12.47
N LEU A 152 2.08 -15.60 -11.56
CA LEU A 152 1.13 -16.01 -10.54
C LEU A 152 1.89 -16.15 -9.21
N LEU A 153 1.45 -15.41 -8.23
CA LEU A 153 1.95 -15.38 -6.86
C LEU A 153 0.89 -15.97 -5.96
N PHE A 154 1.21 -17.04 -5.25
CA PHE A 154 0.44 -17.54 -4.12
C PHE A 154 1.07 -17.04 -2.83
N PHE A 155 0.26 -16.81 -1.80
CA PHE A 155 0.74 -16.38 -0.50
C PHE A 155 -0.11 -16.91 0.64
N HIS A 156 0.55 -17.18 1.75
CA HIS A 156 0.00 -17.42 3.07
C HIS A 156 0.68 -16.47 4.03
N LEU A 157 -0.09 -15.58 4.66
CA LEU A 157 0.42 -14.50 5.49
C LEU A 157 -0.22 -14.54 6.87
N ILE A 158 0.60 -14.32 7.88
CA ILE A 158 0.19 -14.05 9.25
C ILE A 158 0.34 -12.54 9.45
N ASN A 159 -0.77 -11.82 9.64
CA ASN A 159 -0.72 -10.36 9.67
C ASN A 159 -0.21 -9.82 10.99
N THR A 160 -0.62 -10.36 12.09
CA THR A 160 -0.09 -9.94 13.41
C THR A 160 -0.60 -10.89 14.46
N GLU A 161 0.28 -11.41 15.21
CA GLU A 161 0.04 -11.95 16.51
C GLU A 161 -0.03 -10.78 17.50
N LEU A 162 -1.23 -10.32 17.84
CA LEU A 162 -1.41 -9.20 18.77
C LEU A 162 -0.96 -9.53 20.19
N TYR A 163 -0.93 -10.85 20.53
CA TYR A 163 -0.47 -11.36 21.80
C TYR A 163 0.18 -12.72 21.62
N PRO A 164 1.52 -12.83 21.56
CA PRO A 164 2.23 -14.08 21.33
C PRO A 164 2.00 -15.18 22.39
N MET A 165 1.29 -14.88 23.47
CA MET A 165 0.96 -15.83 24.53
C MET A 165 -0.52 -16.22 24.58
N ASN A 166 -1.33 -15.75 23.66
CA ASN A 166 -2.76 -15.99 23.69
C ASN A 166 -3.23 -16.26 22.26
N ASP A 167 -3.49 -17.52 21.90
CA ASP A 167 -4.03 -17.96 20.61
C ASP A 167 -5.37 -17.32 20.21
N GLN A 168 -5.68 -16.13 20.74
CA GLN A 168 -7.00 -15.53 20.68
C GLN A 168 -7.21 -14.58 19.50
N PHE A 169 -6.15 -14.16 18.78
CA PHE A 169 -6.27 -13.15 17.73
C PHE A 169 -5.41 -13.44 16.50
N ASP A 170 -5.60 -14.59 15.89
CA ASP A 170 -4.92 -14.90 14.65
C ASP A 170 -5.58 -14.20 13.46
N TYR A 171 -4.82 -13.42 12.73
CA TYR A 171 -5.24 -12.84 11.47
C TYR A 171 -4.41 -13.43 10.32
N ILE A 172 -4.99 -14.38 9.61
CA ILE A 172 -4.36 -15.07 8.50
C ILE A 172 -4.96 -14.57 7.19
N VAL A 173 -4.11 -14.41 6.18
CA VAL A 173 -4.53 -14.06 4.82
C VAL A 173 -3.91 -15.02 3.83
N ASP A 174 -4.75 -15.80 3.19
CA ASP A 174 -4.40 -16.69 2.10
C ASP A 174 -4.84 -16.11 0.78
N GLY A 175 -4.08 -16.35 -0.29
CA GLY A 175 -4.55 -15.88 -1.58
C GLY A 175 -3.58 -16.08 -2.72
N PHE A 176 -4.00 -15.54 -3.86
CA PHE A 176 -3.16 -15.43 -5.02
C PHE A 176 -3.34 -14.09 -5.73
N TYR A 177 -2.31 -13.68 -6.44
CA TYR A 177 -2.31 -12.53 -7.33
C TYR A 177 -1.67 -12.92 -8.66
N GLY A 178 -2.45 -12.79 -9.72
CA GLY A 178 -2.00 -13.08 -11.08
C GLY A 178 -1.93 -11.82 -11.92
N THR A 179 -0.94 -11.79 -12.83
CA THR A 179 -0.79 -10.74 -13.84
C THR A 179 -0.61 -11.40 -15.20
N SER A 180 -1.38 -10.98 -16.20
CA SER A 180 -1.28 -11.48 -17.57
C SER A 180 -1.12 -10.34 -18.56
N LYS A 181 -0.15 -10.49 -19.48
CA LYS A 181 0.04 -9.59 -20.64
C LYS A 181 -0.70 -10.16 -21.84
N ILE A 182 -1.76 -9.49 -22.24
CA ILE A 182 -2.60 -9.88 -23.37
C ILE A 182 -2.25 -8.97 -24.54
N LYS A 183 -1.83 -9.55 -25.68
CA LYS A 183 -1.60 -8.77 -26.90
C LYS A 183 -2.93 -8.30 -27.45
N SER A 184 -3.14 -7.00 -27.53
CA SER A 184 -4.31 -6.41 -28.19
C SER A 184 -4.11 -6.36 -29.70
N LEU A 185 -5.16 -6.67 -30.45
CA LEU A 185 -5.21 -6.47 -31.89
C LEU A 185 -5.08 -4.96 -32.21
N ASN A 186 -4.04 -4.62 -32.91
CA ASN A 186 -3.71 -3.38 -33.62
C ASN A 186 -4.44 -2.08 -33.25
N LEU A 187 -3.80 -1.23 -32.48
CA LEU A 187 -4.08 0.23 -32.45
C LEU A 187 -2.79 1.00 -32.04
N GLY A 188 -2.01 1.44 -33.06
CA GLY A 188 -1.00 2.48 -32.90
C GLY A 188 0.32 2.09 -32.19
N ARG A 189 1.47 2.64 -32.66
CA ARG A 189 2.80 2.49 -32.06
C ARG A 189 3.09 3.63 -31.09
N SER A 190 3.36 3.35 -29.83
CA SER A 190 4.30 4.13 -28.99
C SER A 190 4.74 3.32 -27.76
N LYS A 191 5.98 3.49 -27.34
CA LYS A 191 6.50 2.99 -26.08
C LYS A 191 6.43 4.12 -25.06
N GLN A 192 5.76 3.92 -23.95
CA GLN A 192 5.80 4.82 -22.79
C GLN A 192 5.85 4.02 -21.48
N THR A 193 6.49 4.57 -20.48
CA THR A 193 6.61 3.98 -19.15
C THR A 193 5.42 4.40 -18.30
N ILE A 194 4.68 3.46 -17.76
CA ILE A 194 3.61 3.73 -16.79
C ILE A 194 4.23 3.65 -15.39
N ASP A 195 4.05 4.71 -14.60
CA ASP A 195 4.63 4.90 -13.27
C ASP A 195 3.86 4.10 -12.19
N SER A 196 3.82 2.79 -12.36
CA SER A 196 3.48 1.84 -11.30
C SER A 196 4.56 0.76 -11.27
N ASP A 197 5.62 1.00 -10.48
CA ASP A 197 6.73 0.07 -10.27
C ASP A 197 7.43 -0.43 -11.57
N LYS A 198 7.65 0.47 -12.56
CA LYS A 198 8.42 0.25 -13.79
C LYS A 198 7.91 -0.88 -14.71
N ILE A 199 6.62 -1.02 -14.90
CA ILE A 199 6.09 -1.88 -15.95
C ILE A 199 6.14 -1.13 -17.29
N GLU A 200 7.07 -1.50 -18.16
CA GLU A 200 7.03 -1.06 -19.57
C GLU A 200 5.96 -1.87 -20.31
N LEU A 201 4.88 -1.18 -20.71
CA LEU A 201 3.86 -1.74 -21.58
C LEU A 201 4.07 -1.26 -23.01
N ASP A 202 4.09 -2.18 -23.96
CA ASP A 202 3.89 -1.84 -25.36
C ASP A 202 2.44 -1.36 -25.53
N SER A 203 2.20 -0.30 -26.29
CA SER A 203 0.84 0.21 -26.60
C SER A 203 -0.11 -0.84 -27.17
N LYS A 204 0.42 -1.98 -27.60
CA LYS A 204 -0.34 -3.15 -28.07
C LYS A 204 -0.72 -4.13 -26.96
N GLU A 205 -0.24 -3.93 -25.73
CA GLU A 205 -0.47 -4.86 -24.63
C GLU A 205 -1.55 -4.33 -23.70
N LEU A 206 -2.37 -5.23 -23.22
CA LEU A 206 -3.28 -5.03 -22.10
C LEU A 206 -2.70 -5.82 -20.93
N LEU A 207 -2.53 -5.17 -19.78
CA LEU A 207 -2.20 -5.84 -18.54
C LEU A 207 -3.50 -6.15 -17.80
N LEU A 208 -3.66 -7.43 -17.47
CA LEU A 208 -4.78 -7.93 -16.67
C LEU A 208 -4.22 -8.49 -15.37
N ASP A 209 -4.57 -7.87 -14.26
CA ASP A 209 -4.38 -8.46 -12.94
C ASP A 209 -5.67 -9.11 -12.48
N TYR A 210 -5.55 -10.22 -11.76
CA TYR A 210 -6.66 -10.94 -11.15
C TYR A 210 -6.21 -11.51 -9.82
N TYR A 211 -7.08 -11.47 -8.82
CA TYR A 211 -6.70 -11.87 -7.48
C TYR A 211 -7.85 -12.44 -6.66
N PHE A 212 -7.46 -13.19 -5.68
CA PHE A 212 -8.32 -13.71 -4.63
C PHE A 212 -7.59 -13.61 -3.29
N PHE A 213 -8.28 -13.11 -2.27
CA PHE A 213 -7.80 -13.05 -0.88
C PHE A 213 -8.85 -13.64 0.03
N ASN A 214 -8.44 -14.51 0.95
CA ASN A 214 -9.26 -15.02 2.02
C ASN A 214 -8.67 -14.55 3.36
N GLU A 215 -9.38 -13.69 4.04
CA GLU A 215 -9.02 -13.19 5.36
C GLU A 215 -9.76 -13.98 6.41
N ASN A 216 -9.03 -14.56 7.34
CA ASN A 216 -9.58 -15.26 8.49
C ASN A 216 -9.09 -14.61 9.78
N ILE A 217 -10.01 -14.03 10.54
CA ILE A 217 -9.73 -13.37 11.81
C ILE A 217 -10.47 -14.12 12.90
N VAL A 218 -9.74 -14.72 13.82
CA VAL A 218 -10.26 -15.35 15.04
C VAL A 218 -10.19 -14.34 16.17
N VAL A 219 -11.33 -13.83 16.64
CA VAL A 219 -11.38 -12.83 17.71
C VAL A 219 -11.48 -13.47 19.09
N ASN A 220 -12.08 -14.66 19.19
CA ASN A 220 -12.12 -15.49 20.40
C ASN A 220 -12.24 -16.95 20.00
N PRO A 221 -11.47 -17.88 20.60
CA PRO A 221 -11.65 -19.31 20.36
C PRO A 221 -13.08 -19.71 20.69
N GLY A 222 -13.83 -20.11 19.67
CA GLY A 222 -15.15 -20.72 19.80
C GLY A 222 -16.36 -19.85 19.52
N SER A 223 -16.26 -18.51 19.32
CA SER A 223 -17.47 -17.70 19.11
C SER A 223 -17.43 -16.65 17.99
N ASN A 224 -16.29 -16.06 17.65
CA ASN A 224 -16.32 -14.88 16.80
C ASN A 224 -15.25 -14.95 15.73
N THR A 225 -15.64 -15.35 14.53
CA THR A 225 -14.77 -15.37 13.37
C THR A 225 -15.26 -14.36 12.33
N LYS A 226 -14.32 -13.63 11.76
CA LYS A 226 -14.54 -12.89 10.52
C LYS A 226 -13.86 -13.65 9.40
N GLN A 227 -14.63 -14.08 8.43
CA GLN A 227 -14.12 -14.65 7.19
C GLN A 227 -14.55 -13.74 6.05
N ARG A 228 -13.58 -13.12 5.37
CA ARG A 228 -13.85 -12.27 4.21
C ARG A 228 -13.04 -12.73 3.02
N GLN A 229 -13.72 -13.00 1.95
CA GLN A 229 -13.16 -13.33 0.66
C GLN A 229 -13.27 -12.13 -0.26
N THR A 230 -12.16 -11.74 -0.88
CA THR A 230 -12.11 -10.64 -1.84
C THR A 230 -11.66 -11.19 -3.19
N PHE A 231 -12.45 -10.97 -4.22
CA PHE A 231 -12.15 -11.28 -5.61
C PHE A 231 -12.00 -9.98 -6.38
N GLY A 232 -11.05 -9.91 -7.29
CA GLY A 232 -10.95 -8.71 -8.10
C GLY A 232 -10.18 -8.88 -9.40
N VAL A 233 -10.42 -7.92 -10.27
CA VAL A 233 -9.77 -7.79 -11.57
C VAL A 233 -9.37 -6.35 -11.78
N ARG A 234 -8.15 -6.13 -12.24
CA ARG A 234 -7.64 -4.81 -12.64
C ARG A 234 -7.11 -4.87 -14.06
N ILE A 235 -7.51 -3.90 -14.85
CA ILE A 235 -7.13 -3.75 -16.25
C ILE A 235 -6.30 -2.47 -16.39
N ILE A 236 -5.15 -2.59 -17.05
CA ILE A 236 -4.32 -1.44 -17.42
C ILE A 236 -4.10 -1.49 -18.93
N LYS A 237 -4.47 -0.42 -19.62
CA LYS A 237 -4.31 -0.28 -21.07
C LYS A 237 -3.76 1.09 -21.40
N GLN A 238 -2.68 1.10 -22.14
CA GLN A 238 -2.22 2.30 -22.81
C GLN A 238 -2.92 2.43 -24.15
N LEU A 239 -3.63 3.52 -24.35
CA LEU A 239 -4.23 3.90 -25.60
C LEU A 239 -3.42 5.04 -26.22
N SER A 240 -3.63 5.32 -27.52
CA SER A 240 -2.83 6.32 -28.24
C SER A 240 -2.85 7.72 -27.61
N ARG A 241 -3.93 8.07 -26.91
CA ARG A 241 -4.15 9.41 -26.34
C ARG A 241 -4.28 9.43 -24.81
N PHE A 242 -4.51 8.31 -24.18
CA PHE A 242 -4.68 8.22 -22.73
C PHE A 242 -4.32 6.84 -22.19
N ASN A 243 -4.02 6.80 -20.91
CA ASN A 243 -3.83 5.58 -20.13
C ASN A 243 -5.10 5.30 -19.35
N LEU A 244 -5.58 4.08 -19.44
CA LEU A 244 -6.74 3.58 -18.72
C LEU A 244 -6.27 2.61 -17.63
N GLU A 245 -6.75 2.80 -16.42
CA GLU A 245 -6.69 1.81 -15.35
C GLU A 245 -8.08 1.66 -14.74
N SER A 246 -8.59 0.44 -14.66
CA SER A 246 -9.88 0.14 -14.04
C SER A 246 -9.74 -1.06 -13.13
N GLU A 247 -10.37 -1.03 -11.98
CA GLU A 247 -10.36 -2.11 -10.99
C GLU A 247 -11.75 -2.34 -10.45
N VAL A 248 -12.14 -3.62 -10.38
CA VAL A 248 -13.39 -4.08 -9.79
C VAL A 248 -13.03 -5.14 -8.76
N ALA A 249 -13.59 -5.02 -7.56
CA ALA A 249 -13.46 -6.03 -6.52
C ALA A 249 -14.81 -6.29 -5.85
N TYR A 250 -15.00 -7.53 -5.41
CA TYR A 250 -16.17 -7.98 -4.66
C TYR A 250 -15.74 -8.70 -3.40
N GLN A 251 -16.44 -8.43 -2.30
CA GLN A 251 -16.21 -9.08 -1.01
C GLN A 251 -17.44 -9.87 -0.59
N THR A 252 -17.20 -11.09 -0.12
CA THR A 252 -18.21 -11.98 0.44
C THR A 252 -17.65 -12.67 1.67
N GLY A 253 -18.50 -13.38 2.40
CA GLY A 253 -18.12 -14.13 3.59
C GLY A 253 -19.03 -13.84 4.76
N LYS A 254 -18.48 -13.94 5.98
CA LYS A 254 -19.21 -13.72 7.22
C LYS A 254 -18.44 -12.88 8.21
N TYR A 255 -19.16 -12.06 8.93
CA TYR A 255 -18.69 -11.35 10.11
C TYR A 255 -19.67 -11.58 11.24
N TYR A 256 -19.31 -12.41 12.22
CA TYR A 256 -20.23 -13.00 13.18
C TYR A 256 -21.36 -13.76 12.45
N SER A 257 -22.61 -13.36 12.68
CA SER A 257 -23.80 -13.90 12.03
C SER A 257 -24.13 -13.28 10.68
N ASP A 258 -23.53 -12.10 10.37
CA ASP A 258 -23.91 -11.30 9.21
C ASP A 258 -23.13 -11.70 7.96
N ASP A 259 -23.80 -11.75 6.83
CA ASP A 259 -23.19 -12.03 5.53
C ASP A 259 -22.52 -10.78 4.97
N ILE A 260 -21.32 -10.90 4.41
CA ILE A 260 -20.61 -9.82 3.73
C ILE A 260 -20.98 -9.80 2.26
N GLN A 261 -21.42 -8.66 1.74
CA GLN A 261 -21.71 -8.43 0.33
C GLN A 261 -21.32 -7.00 -0.04
N ALA A 262 -20.06 -6.80 -0.43
CA ALA A 262 -19.52 -5.47 -0.67
C ALA A 262 -18.73 -5.42 -1.99
N TYR A 263 -18.63 -4.24 -2.59
CA TYR A 263 -17.90 -4.08 -3.85
C TYR A 263 -17.17 -2.74 -3.97
N LEU A 264 -16.11 -2.76 -4.77
CA LEU A 264 -15.31 -1.62 -5.15
C LEU A 264 -15.26 -1.51 -6.67
N LEU A 265 -15.45 -0.29 -7.17
CA LEU A 265 -15.27 0.08 -8.56
C LEU A 265 -14.30 1.25 -8.61
N SER A 266 -13.28 1.18 -9.48
CA SER A 266 -12.35 2.28 -9.69
C SER A 266 -12.03 2.44 -11.17
N LEU A 267 -11.99 3.68 -11.62
CA LEU A 267 -11.62 4.07 -12.98
C LEU A 267 -10.63 5.23 -12.90
N ASN A 268 -9.50 5.10 -13.58
CA ASN A 268 -8.53 6.18 -13.76
C ASN A 268 -8.25 6.36 -15.27
N LEU A 269 -8.35 7.59 -15.71
CA LEU A 269 -7.99 8.03 -17.05
C LEU A 269 -6.90 9.08 -16.94
N GLU A 270 -5.71 8.82 -17.49
CA GLU A 270 -4.60 9.77 -17.52
C GLU A 270 -4.27 10.15 -18.97
N VAL A 271 -4.31 11.44 -19.25
CA VAL A 271 -3.96 12.03 -20.55
C VAL A 271 -2.59 12.70 -20.44
N PRO A 272 -1.56 12.21 -21.15
CA PRO A 272 -0.30 12.93 -21.30
C PRO A 272 -0.53 14.26 -22.04
N ILE A 273 0.03 15.33 -21.54
CA ILE A 273 -0.13 16.67 -22.11
C ILE A 273 1.24 17.15 -22.62
N ASN A 274 1.34 17.37 -23.92
CA ASN A 274 2.56 17.83 -24.57
C ASN A 274 2.46 19.25 -25.15
N PHE A 275 1.25 19.83 -25.18
CA PHE A 275 0.96 21.13 -25.81
C PHE A 275 0.79 22.28 -24.81
N ILE A 276 0.72 21.97 -23.49
CA ILE A 276 0.67 22.99 -22.44
C ILE A 276 2.06 23.02 -21.78
N PRO A 277 2.77 24.15 -21.81
CA PRO A 277 4.06 24.29 -21.15
C PRO A 277 4.01 23.83 -19.69
N LEU A 278 5.07 23.19 -19.23
CA LEU A 278 5.25 22.69 -17.87
C LEU A 278 4.29 21.56 -17.45
N THR A 279 3.20 21.29 -18.16
CA THR A 279 2.22 20.27 -17.81
C THR A 279 2.61 18.94 -18.44
N LYS A 280 2.78 17.88 -17.61
CA LYS A 280 3.09 16.52 -18.06
C LYS A 280 1.85 15.68 -18.31
N SER A 281 0.88 15.75 -17.41
CA SER A 281 -0.35 14.97 -17.55
C SER A 281 -1.49 15.55 -16.71
N VAL A 282 -2.70 15.20 -17.13
CA VAL A 282 -3.94 15.40 -16.37
C VAL A 282 -4.61 14.04 -16.22
N SER A 283 -5.07 13.70 -15.03
CA SER A 283 -5.84 12.47 -14.81
C SER A 283 -7.13 12.74 -14.05
N PHE A 284 -8.15 11.96 -14.39
CA PHE A 284 -9.41 11.87 -13.68
C PHE A 284 -9.55 10.48 -13.08
N THR A 285 -9.92 10.41 -11.81
CA THR A 285 -10.19 9.15 -11.12
C THR A 285 -11.57 9.21 -10.48
N GLN A 286 -12.32 8.13 -10.64
CA GLN A 286 -13.55 7.85 -9.91
C GLN A 286 -13.36 6.56 -9.12
N GLU A 287 -13.68 6.59 -7.81
CA GLU A 287 -13.70 5.42 -6.95
C GLU A 287 -15.04 5.33 -6.23
N TYR A 288 -15.62 4.14 -6.23
CA TYR A 288 -16.82 3.81 -5.48
C TYR A 288 -16.56 2.59 -4.63
N MET A 289 -16.75 2.72 -3.33
CA MET A 289 -16.79 1.62 -2.37
C MET A 289 -18.18 1.56 -1.77
N SER A 290 -18.82 0.41 -1.87
CA SER A 290 -20.16 0.21 -1.28
C SER A 290 -20.15 0.48 0.22
N GLY A 291 -21.27 1.00 0.71
CA GLY A 291 -21.51 1.28 2.12
C GLY A 291 -22.60 0.39 2.70
N ASP A 292 -22.72 0.42 4.02
CA ASP A 292 -23.74 -0.29 4.78
C ASP A 292 -24.70 0.70 5.42
N LYS A 293 -26.00 0.43 5.33
CA LYS A 293 -27.05 1.22 5.99
C LYS A 293 -27.23 0.84 7.46
N HIS A 294 -26.77 -0.33 7.83
CA HIS A 294 -26.91 -0.89 9.16
C HIS A 294 -25.62 -0.67 9.98
N GLN A 295 -25.77 -0.48 11.27
CA GLN A 295 -24.61 -0.46 12.17
C GLN A 295 -24.16 -1.89 12.45
N LEU A 296 -22.85 -2.08 12.60
CA LEU A 296 -22.26 -3.36 12.97
C LEU A 296 -22.93 -3.92 14.24
N GLY A 297 -23.52 -5.13 14.12
CA GLY A 297 -24.08 -5.83 15.26
C GLY A 297 -25.53 -5.52 15.57
N ASP A 298 -26.24 -4.79 14.73
CA ASP A 298 -27.71 -4.61 14.87
C ASP A 298 -28.53 -5.79 14.37
N GLY A 299 -27.86 -6.84 13.87
CA GLY A 299 -28.50 -8.06 13.39
C GLY A 299 -29.17 -7.91 12.02
N GLY A 300 -28.75 -6.91 11.23
CA GLY A 300 -29.31 -6.62 9.90
C GLY A 300 -29.03 -7.66 8.82
N GLY A 301 -28.23 -8.69 9.12
CA GLY A 301 -28.01 -9.88 8.28
C GLY A 301 -27.07 -9.69 7.08
N VAL A 302 -26.81 -8.47 6.59
CA VAL A 302 -25.89 -8.22 5.46
C VAL A 302 -25.05 -6.99 5.69
N LEU A 303 -23.73 -7.13 5.64
CA LEU A 303 -22.74 -6.07 5.71
C LEU A 303 -22.28 -5.70 4.30
N SER A 304 -22.65 -4.52 3.84
CA SER A 304 -22.39 -4.06 2.48
C SER A 304 -21.20 -3.08 2.38
N GLY A 305 -20.55 -2.74 3.50
CA GLY A 305 -19.41 -1.83 3.53
C GLY A 305 -18.12 -2.49 3.01
N PHE A 306 -17.54 -1.97 1.92
CA PHE A 306 -16.28 -2.47 1.37
C PHE A 306 -15.10 -2.06 2.24
N ALA A 307 -14.21 -2.99 2.56
CA ALA A 307 -13.04 -2.75 3.40
C ALA A 307 -11.70 -3.00 2.69
N LYS A 308 -10.71 -2.13 2.96
CA LYS A 308 -9.35 -2.21 2.43
C LYS A 308 -8.32 -2.28 3.58
N PRO A 309 -8.24 -3.36 4.37
CA PRO A 309 -7.43 -3.39 5.60
C PRO A 309 -5.93 -3.22 5.34
N PHE A 310 -5.47 -3.62 4.16
CA PHE A 310 -4.05 -3.53 3.77
C PHE A 310 -3.80 -2.46 2.71
N GLY A 311 -4.81 -1.72 2.30
CA GLY A 311 -4.71 -0.69 1.27
C GLY A 311 -3.97 0.56 1.73
N SER A 312 -3.62 1.40 0.75
CA SER A 312 -3.08 2.73 1.00
C SER A 312 -4.20 3.77 0.96
N GLY A 313 -4.47 4.43 2.08
CA GLY A 313 -5.36 5.59 2.13
C GLY A 313 -4.71 6.82 1.51
N HIS A 314 -3.57 7.22 2.02
CA HIS A 314 -2.81 8.41 1.61
C HIS A 314 -2.55 8.50 0.09
N LYS A 315 -2.29 7.39 -0.57
CA LYS A 315 -2.03 7.37 -2.02
C LYS A 315 -3.26 7.74 -2.84
N PHE A 316 -4.46 7.34 -2.39
CA PHE A 316 -5.69 7.41 -3.16
C PHE A 316 -6.68 8.47 -2.66
N HIS A 317 -6.82 8.65 -1.35
CA HIS A 317 -7.91 9.39 -0.72
C HIS A 317 -7.46 10.73 -0.11
N GLY A 318 -6.60 11.46 -0.82
CA GLY A 318 -6.06 12.75 -0.39
C GLY A 318 -4.83 12.63 0.53
N TYR A 319 -4.18 13.75 0.77
CA TYR A 319 -2.93 13.81 1.55
C TYR A 319 -3.12 14.46 2.92
N TYR A 320 -4.30 15.00 3.19
CA TYR A 320 -4.66 15.51 4.52
C TYR A 320 -4.71 14.38 5.56
N ASP A 321 -4.88 13.13 5.10
CA ASP A 321 -5.01 11.94 5.96
C ASP A 321 -6.10 12.11 7.04
N ASN A 322 -7.23 12.68 6.65
CA ASN A 322 -8.36 12.91 7.54
C ASN A 322 -8.71 11.62 8.31
N PRO A 323 -9.01 11.69 9.61
CA PRO A 323 -9.52 10.55 10.38
C PRO A 323 -10.75 9.87 9.75
N LEU A 324 -11.54 10.60 8.95
CA LEU A 324 -12.59 10.01 8.10
C LEU A 324 -12.03 8.97 7.12
N HIS A 325 -10.79 9.11 6.66
CA HIS A 325 -10.15 8.11 5.81
C HIS A 325 -9.95 6.76 6.52
N LYS A 326 -9.76 6.74 7.83
CA LYS A 326 -9.72 5.49 8.61
C LYS A 326 -11.05 4.75 8.53
N ASN A 327 -12.16 5.49 8.49
CA ASN A 327 -13.49 4.93 8.32
C ASN A 327 -13.69 4.40 6.89
N PHE A 328 -13.16 5.06 5.86
CA PHE A 328 -13.25 4.61 4.47
C PHE A 328 -12.38 3.38 4.18
N VAL A 329 -11.26 3.24 4.88
CA VAL A 329 -10.30 2.16 4.61
C VAL A 329 -10.58 0.91 5.45
N ASN A 330 -11.06 1.06 6.67
CA ASN A 330 -11.08 -0.03 7.63
C ASN A 330 -12.46 -0.61 7.96
N ASN A 331 -13.54 0.18 7.94
CA ASN A 331 -14.91 -0.26 8.21
C ASN A 331 -15.88 0.87 7.86
N SER A 332 -15.91 1.26 6.62
CA SER A 332 -16.79 2.33 6.22
C SER A 332 -18.23 1.87 6.21
N HIS A 333 -18.98 2.16 7.27
CA HIS A 333 -20.41 1.91 7.26
C HIS A 333 -21.10 2.62 6.10
N ALA A 334 -20.69 3.84 5.79
CA ALA A 334 -21.35 4.62 4.75
C ALA A 334 -20.73 4.48 3.35
N GLY A 335 -19.61 3.76 3.21
CA GLY A 335 -18.90 3.65 1.95
C GLY A 335 -18.27 4.96 1.47
N LEU A 336 -17.78 4.96 0.25
CA LEU A 336 -17.14 6.12 -0.37
C LEU A 336 -17.51 6.23 -1.83
N ASN A 337 -17.95 7.40 -2.24
CA ASN A 337 -18.07 7.82 -3.63
C ASN A 337 -17.16 9.04 -3.82
N GLU A 338 -15.99 8.79 -4.38
CA GLU A 338 -14.94 9.77 -4.55
C GLU A 338 -14.63 9.98 -6.03
N TRP A 339 -14.42 11.22 -6.41
CA TRP A 339 -13.70 11.53 -7.63
C TRP A 339 -12.61 12.56 -7.38
N TYR A 340 -11.56 12.49 -8.17
CA TYR A 340 -10.52 13.50 -8.13
C TYR A 340 -9.89 13.77 -9.50
N ILE A 341 -9.42 14.99 -9.65
CA ILE A 341 -8.57 15.41 -10.76
C ILE A 341 -7.15 15.62 -10.23
N LYS A 342 -6.19 15.05 -10.93
CA LYS A 342 -4.76 15.23 -10.63
C LYS A 342 -4.04 15.79 -11.83
N THR A 343 -3.24 16.84 -11.63
CA THR A 343 -2.35 17.39 -12.64
C THR A 343 -0.90 17.21 -12.20
N LYS A 344 -0.02 16.89 -13.14
CA LYS A 344 1.41 16.77 -12.93
C LYS A 344 2.12 17.83 -13.78
N HIS A 345 3.05 18.57 -13.18
CA HIS A 345 3.80 19.62 -13.81
C HIS A 345 5.29 19.45 -13.52
N GLU A 346 6.14 19.85 -14.47
CA GLU A 346 7.57 20.08 -14.24
C GLU A 346 7.80 21.59 -14.31
N ILE A 347 7.79 22.24 -13.15
CA ILE A 347 7.88 23.71 -13.05
C ILE A 347 9.30 24.23 -13.28
N PHE A 348 10.30 23.41 -12.93
CA PHE A 348 11.72 23.63 -13.22
C PHE A 348 12.39 22.27 -13.47
N PRO A 349 13.57 22.19 -14.10
CA PRO A 349 14.31 20.94 -14.24
C PRO A 349 14.47 20.22 -12.90
N LYS A 350 14.01 18.96 -12.81
CA LYS A 350 14.03 18.11 -11.61
C LYS A 350 13.12 18.61 -10.46
N ILE A 351 12.20 19.53 -10.71
CA ILE A 351 11.19 19.96 -9.74
C ILE A 351 9.81 19.68 -10.32
N ASP A 352 9.15 18.71 -9.74
CA ASP A 352 7.80 18.29 -10.10
C ASP A 352 6.78 18.87 -9.11
N LEU A 353 5.65 19.35 -9.63
CA LEU A 353 4.48 19.76 -8.85
C LEU A 353 3.30 18.86 -9.20
N ILE A 354 2.65 18.31 -8.20
CA ILE A 354 1.38 17.61 -8.32
C ILE A 354 0.32 18.47 -7.64
N ILE A 355 -0.80 18.66 -8.32
CA ILE A 355 -2.00 19.26 -7.74
C ILE A 355 -3.11 18.23 -7.85
N LYS A 356 -3.84 17.99 -6.75
CA LYS A 356 -5.03 17.15 -6.74
C LYS A 356 -6.20 17.92 -6.14
N TYR A 357 -7.37 17.71 -6.72
CA TYR A 357 -8.62 18.15 -6.14
C TYR A 357 -9.54 16.95 -5.99
N HIS A 358 -10.00 16.71 -4.77
CA HIS A 358 -10.85 15.60 -4.38
C HIS A 358 -12.25 16.07 -3.98
N SER A 359 -13.24 15.26 -4.30
CA SER A 359 -14.61 15.38 -3.77
C SER A 359 -15.03 14.04 -3.18
N PHE A 360 -15.40 14.06 -1.91
CA PHE A 360 -15.76 12.88 -1.13
C PHE A 360 -17.24 12.90 -0.75
N LYS A 361 -17.93 11.81 -1.02
CA LYS A 361 -19.32 11.58 -0.62
C LYS A 361 -19.48 10.19 -0.02
N ASP A 362 -20.49 10.01 0.83
CA ASP A 362 -20.88 8.65 1.19
C ASP A 362 -21.53 7.92 0.01
N ALA A 363 -21.51 6.60 0.05
CA ALA A 363 -22.07 5.78 -1.01
C ALA A 363 -23.58 5.47 -0.82
N ILE A 364 -24.16 5.77 0.34
CA ILE A 364 -25.51 5.37 0.72
C ILE A 364 -26.49 6.52 0.62
N ASN A 365 -26.20 7.63 1.31
CA ASN A 365 -27.13 8.76 1.49
C ASN A 365 -26.76 9.94 0.62
N VAL A 366 -25.65 9.84 -0.12
CA VAL A 366 -25.11 10.91 -0.96
C VAL A 366 -24.75 12.17 -0.14
N ASN A 367 -24.54 12.03 1.17
CA ASN A 367 -24.04 13.12 2.00
C ASN A 367 -22.62 13.47 1.56
N THR A 368 -22.33 14.74 1.53
CA THR A 368 -20.97 15.20 1.24
C THR A 368 -20.11 15.05 2.48
N TYR A 369 -18.98 14.36 2.38
CA TYR A 369 -17.99 14.38 3.45
C TYR A 369 -17.14 15.64 3.40
N GLY A 370 -16.82 16.11 2.18
CA GLY A 370 -16.02 17.30 1.97
C GLY A 370 -15.25 17.29 0.66
N GLN A 371 -14.36 18.25 0.55
CA GLN A 371 -13.47 18.44 -0.61
C GLN A 371 -12.05 18.66 -0.10
N GLU A 372 -11.06 18.26 -0.90
CA GLU A 372 -9.65 18.44 -0.54
C GLU A 372 -8.87 18.96 -1.73
N LEU A 373 -7.96 19.87 -1.46
CA LEU A 373 -7.02 20.38 -2.43
C LEU A 373 -5.59 20.14 -1.94
N ASP A 374 -4.84 19.39 -2.71
CA ASP A 374 -3.47 18.96 -2.39
C ASP A 374 -2.45 19.58 -3.33
N PHE A 375 -1.32 19.96 -2.77
CA PHE A 375 -0.13 20.39 -3.49
C PHE A 375 1.06 19.59 -3.03
N VAL A 376 1.79 18.95 -3.93
CA VAL A 376 3.03 18.23 -3.62
C VAL A 376 4.14 18.67 -4.54
N LEU A 377 5.16 19.27 -3.96
CA LEU A 377 6.39 19.66 -4.62
C LEU A 377 7.46 18.60 -4.36
N THR A 378 8.11 18.13 -5.42
CA THR A 378 9.19 17.15 -5.31
C THR A 378 10.41 17.67 -6.04
N LYS A 379 11.57 17.68 -5.37
CA LYS A 379 12.87 18.01 -5.96
C LYS A 379 13.82 16.84 -5.82
N ASN A 380 14.32 16.32 -6.94
CA ASN A 380 15.38 15.32 -6.95
C ASN A 380 16.74 16.00 -6.80
N LEU A 381 17.55 15.53 -5.86
CA LEU A 381 18.90 16.05 -5.57
C LEU A 381 19.96 15.24 -6.33
N PRO A 382 21.13 15.86 -6.66
CA PRO A 382 22.16 15.20 -7.48
C PRO A 382 22.77 13.92 -6.87
N PHE A 383 22.74 13.81 -5.54
CA PHE A 383 23.40 12.73 -4.78
C PHE A 383 22.39 11.63 -4.32
N GLY A 384 21.35 11.38 -5.10
CA GLY A 384 20.35 10.34 -4.76
C GLY A 384 19.33 10.77 -3.71
N GLY A 385 19.37 12.04 -3.27
CA GLY A 385 18.41 12.57 -2.32
C GLY A 385 17.13 13.08 -2.98
N LYS A 386 16.09 13.28 -2.16
CA LYS A 386 14.81 13.84 -2.57
C LYS A 386 14.25 14.75 -1.48
N ILE A 387 13.77 15.91 -1.87
CA ILE A 387 12.97 16.79 -1.01
C ILE A 387 11.53 16.71 -1.49
N ILE A 388 10.60 16.50 -0.55
CA ILE A 388 9.18 16.48 -0.82
C ILE A 388 8.52 17.45 0.16
N GLN A 389 7.71 18.34 -0.35
CA GLN A 389 6.89 19.24 0.44
C GLN A 389 5.45 19.11 0.01
N GLY A 390 4.55 18.87 0.94
CA GLY A 390 3.13 18.79 0.70
C GLY A 390 2.37 19.80 1.53
N TYR A 391 1.23 20.21 0.98
CA TYR A 391 0.25 21.03 1.66
C TYR A 391 -1.13 20.63 1.20
N SER A 392 -2.03 20.42 2.15
CA SER A 392 -3.40 19.98 1.90
C SER A 392 -4.37 20.87 2.65
N VAL A 393 -5.48 21.21 1.99
CA VAL A 393 -6.61 21.94 2.57
C VAL A 393 -7.87 21.10 2.38
N TYR A 394 -8.48 20.72 3.47
CA TYR A 394 -9.73 19.99 3.49
C TYR A 394 -10.87 20.91 3.91
N PHE A 395 -11.95 20.92 3.14
CA PHE A 395 -13.18 21.63 3.41
C PHE A 395 -14.26 20.62 3.76
N SER A 396 -14.63 20.56 5.04
CA SER A 396 -15.69 19.64 5.49
C SER A 396 -17.07 20.16 5.04
N ASP A 397 -18.04 19.27 5.00
CA ASP A 397 -19.45 19.62 4.73
C ASP A 397 -20.04 20.62 5.76
N SER A 398 -19.54 20.59 6.99
CA SER A 398 -19.91 21.56 8.02
C SER A 398 -19.31 22.96 7.82
N GLY A 399 -18.62 23.21 6.71
CA GLY A 399 -17.98 24.49 6.39
C GLY A 399 -16.65 24.74 7.10
N LYS A 400 -16.10 23.75 7.79
CA LYS A 400 -14.80 23.87 8.45
C LYS A 400 -13.65 23.69 7.46
N ARG A 401 -12.63 24.51 7.62
CA ARG A 401 -11.38 24.42 6.87
C ARG A 401 -10.30 23.81 7.74
N LEU A 402 -9.76 22.69 7.31
CA LEU A 402 -8.67 21.97 7.98
C LEU A 402 -7.44 21.97 7.08
N GLU A 403 -6.28 22.16 7.67
CA GLU A 403 -5.04 22.27 6.91
C GLU A 403 -4.01 21.28 7.46
N SER A 404 -3.18 20.77 6.57
CA SER A 404 -2.04 19.93 6.92
C SER A 404 -0.89 20.26 6.00
N GLY A 405 0.31 20.20 6.52
CA GLY A 405 1.52 20.38 5.75
C GLY A 405 2.59 19.39 6.17
N TYR A 406 3.44 19.01 5.23
CA TYR A 406 4.58 18.20 5.56
C TYR A 406 5.82 18.57 4.74
N PHE A 407 6.96 18.30 5.34
CA PHE A 407 8.26 18.37 4.70
C PHE A 407 8.98 17.04 4.90
N MET A 408 9.53 16.49 3.83
CA MET A 408 10.26 15.23 3.88
C MET A 408 11.59 15.36 3.16
N LEU A 409 12.63 14.90 3.81
CA LEU A 409 13.96 14.74 3.27
C LEU A 409 14.29 13.25 3.23
N LEU A 410 14.59 12.74 2.05
CA LEU A 410 14.88 11.33 1.80
C LEU A 410 16.26 11.20 1.14
N PHE A 411 17.08 10.29 1.64
CA PHE A 411 18.35 9.90 1.05
C PHE A 411 18.41 8.39 0.88
N ASN A 412 18.91 7.97 -0.29
CA ASN A 412 19.18 6.57 -0.60
C ASN A 412 20.66 6.45 -1.00
N ILE A 413 21.36 5.51 -0.39
CA ILE A 413 22.78 5.21 -0.60
C ILE A 413 22.91 3.79 -1.11
#